data_7b41beea4e02c2dd1ab0f178f655293b
#
_entry.id   7b41beea4e02c2dd1ab0f178f655293b
#
_cell.length_a   1.000
_cell.length_b   1.000
_cell.length_c   1.000
_cell.angle_alpha   90.00
_cell.angle_beta   90.00
_cell.angle_gamma   90.00
#
_symmetry.space_group_name_H-M   'P 1'
#
loop_
_entity.id
_entity.type
_entity.pdbx_description
1 polymer ?
#
loop_
_entity_poly.entity_id
_entity_poly.type
_entity_poly.pdbx_seq_one_letter_code
_entity_poly.pdbx_strand_id
1 'polypeptide(L)'
;MEYEVIPSKFFLEQIEEISDEAAKLIEEKLLLVKINPYRFKRIVGYKLFLFRIRFEDKRKEKRVIYLVDKPKVKILCILDRDNEYKGLRKFLKRYEYL
;
A
#
# COMPACT_ATOMS: atom_id res chain seq x y z
N MET A 1 -11.70 9.64 14.98
CA MET A 1 -10.28 10.05 14.92
C MET A 1 -9.70 9.64 13.58
N GLU A 2 -9.16 10.59 12.86
CA GLU A 2 -8.55 10.31 11.57
C GLU A 2 -7.06 10.01 11.72
N TYR A 3 -6.59 9.13 10.86
CA TYR A 3 -5.17 8.81 10.79
C TYR A 3 -4.46 9.75 9.82
N GLU A 4 -3.18 9.94 10.03
CA GLU A 4 -2.33 10.70 9.12
C GLU A 4 -1.76 9.75 8.06
N VAL A 5 -2.16 9.94 6.81
CA VAL A 5 -1.69 9.10 5.70
C VAL A 5 -0.44 9.71 5.09
N ILE A 6 0.65 8.97 5.11
CA ILE A 6 1.97 9.43 4.64
C ILE A 6 2.44 8.51 3.52
N PRO A 7 2.41 8.97 2.26
CA PRO A 7 2.95 8.16 1.15
C PRO A 7 4.48 8.19 1.16
N SER A 8 5.10 7.05 0.86
CA SER A 8 6.54 6.98 0.70
C SER A 8 6.94 7.62 -0.63
N LYS A 9 8.19 8.03 -0.73
CA LYS A 9 8.73 8.56 -1.98
C LYS A 9 8.63 7.52 -3.09
N PHE A 10 8.92 6.27 -2.78
CA PHE A 10 8.85 5.17 -3.73
C PHE A 10 7.42 4.98 -4.27
N PHE A 11 6.43 5.01 -3.38
CA PHE A 11 5.03 4.92 -3.79
C PHE A 11 4.64 6.09 -4.71
N LEU A 12 5.06 7.30 -4.38
CA LEU A 12 4.76 8.48 -5.20
C LEU A 12 5.35 8.35 -6.61
N GLU A 13 6.53 7.76 -6.72
CA GLU A 13 7.14 7.49 -8.03
C GLU A 13 6.35 6.43 -8.79
N GLN A 14 5.90 5.39 -8.11
CA GLN A 14 5.13 4.32 -8.74
C GLN A 14 3.76 4.80 -9.23
N ILE A 15 3.10 5.68 -8.47
CA ILE A 15 1.76 6.17 -8.83
C ILE A 15 1.78 6.97 -10.13
N GLU A 16 2.91 7.56 -10.48
CA GLU A 16 3.06 8.29 -11.73
C GLU A 16 3.11 7.38 -12.95
N GLU A 17 3.42 6.10 -12.75
CA GLU A 17 3.56 5.12 -13.83
C GLU A 17 2.27 4.35 -14.13
N ILE A 18 1.26 4.45 -13.28
CA ILE A 18 -0.02 3.77 -13.52
C ILE A 18 -0.99 4.69 -14.24
N SER A 19 -2.08 4.12 -14.75
CA SER A 19 -3.09 4.90 -15.46
C SER A 19 -3.76 5.92 -14.53
N ASP A 20 -4.25 7.02 -15.11
CA ASP A 20 -4.99 8.03 -14.36
C ASP A 20 -6.22 7.44 -13.67
N GLU A 21 -6.88 6.51 -14.34
CA GLU A 21 -8.05 5.82 -13.80
C GLU A 21 -7.70 5.02 -12.54
N ALA A 22 -6.61 4.25 -12.60
CA ALA A 22 -6.15 3.47 -11.44
C ALA A 22 -5.67 4.38 -10.31
N ALA A 23 -4.96 5.45 -10.63
CA ALA A 23 -4.49 6.42 -9.64
C ALA A 23 -5.67 7.05 -8.89
N LYS A 24 -6.74 7.41 -9.61
CA LYS A 24 -7.93 7.98 -9.02
C LYS A 24 -8.64 6.98 -8.09
N LEU A 25 -8.71 5.72 -8.50
CA LEU A 25 -9.29 4.67 -7.67
C LEU A 25 -8.51 4.49 -6.37
N ILE A 26 -7.17 4.50 -6.46
CA ILE A 26 -6.31 4.40 -5.29
C ILE A 26 -6.54 5.59 -4.36
N GLU A 27 -6.61 6.80 -4.91
CA GLU A 27 -6.87 8.00 -4.12
C GLU A 27 -8.17 7.89 -3.32
N GLU A 28 -9.24 7.42 -3.95
CA GLU A 28 -10.53 7.20 -3.29
C GLU A 28 -10.41 6.20 -2.15
N LYS A 29 -9.67 5.09 -2.36
CA LYS A 29 -9.47 4.08 -1.34
C LYS A 29 -8.61 4.58 -0.20
N LEU A 30 -7.63 5.42 -0.47
CA LEU A 30 -6.79 6.01 0.59
C LEU A 30 -7.57 6.96 1.49
N LEU A 31 -8.60 7.62 0.97
CA LEU A 31 -9.50 8.41 1.81
C LEU A 31 -10.23 7.51 2.83
N LEU A 32 -10.60 6.31 2.42
CA LEU A 32 -11.21 5.34 3.32
C LEU A 32 -10.22 4.82 4.37
N VAL A 33 -8.97 4.63 3.97
CA VAL A 33 -7.89 4.22 4.89
C VAL A 33 -7.67 5.28 5.97
N LYS A 34 -7.77 6.54 5.61
CA LYS A 34 -7.62 7.66 6.56
C LYS A 34 -8.65 7.60 7.68
N ILE A 35 -9.85 7.14 7.36
CA ILE A 35 -10.93 7.00 8.34
C ILE A 35 -10.78 5.72 9.15
N ASN A 36 -10.54 4.59 8.46
CA ASN A 36 -10.36 3.29 9.12
C ASN A 36 -9.33 2.46 8.35
N PRO A 37 -8.07 2.47 8.79
CA PRO A 37 -7.02 1.73 8.10
C PRO A 37 -7.11 0.22 8.26
N TYR A 38 -7.93 -0.28 9.15
CA TYR A 38 -8.08 -1.73 9.39
C TYR A 38 -9.12 -2.38 8.49
N ARG A 39 -9.78 -1.63 7.62
CA ARG A 39 -10.88 -2.16 6.79
C ARG A 39 -10.44 -3.04 5.62
N PHE A 40 -9.20 -2.90 5.19
CA PHE A 40 -8.69 -3.69 4.07
C PHE A 40 -8.02 -4.98 4.56
N LYS A 41 -7.53 -5.79 3.62
CA LYS A 41 -7.01 -7.12 3.93
C LYS A 41 -5.67 -7.04 4.64
N ARG A 42 -5.58 -7.64 5.82
CA ARG A 42 -4.32 -7.73 6.55
C ARG A 42 -3.36 -8.73 5.91
N ILE A 43 -2.08 -8.36 5.87
CA ILE A 43 -1.00 -9.25 5.46
C ILE A 43 -0.41 -9.85 6.74
N VAL A 44 -0.53 -11.17 6.90
CA VAL A 44 -0.02 -11.88 8.07
C VAL A 44 1.40 -12.39 7.81
N GLY A 45 2.09 -12.80 8.89
CA GLY A 45 3.44 -13.33 8.78
C GLY A 45 4.52 -12.32 9.13
N TYR A 46 4.15 -11.10 9.48
CA TYR A 46 5.07 -10.05 9.92
C TYR A 46 4.62 -9.51 11.26
N LYS A 47 5.55 -9.00 12.05
CA LYS A 47 5.22 -8.32 13.31
C LYS A 47 4.62 -6.94 13.07
N LEU A 48 4.73 -6.45 11.84
CA LEU A 48 4.19 -5.17 11.42
C LEU A 48 2.71 -5.29 11.07
N PHE A 49 1.95 -4.22 11.29
CA PHE A 49 0.54 -4.16 10.89
C PHE A 49 0.44 -3.72 9.42
N LEU A 50 0.64 -4.70 8.54
CA LEU A 50 0.64 -4.49 7.09
C LEU A 50 -0.71 -4.84 6.50
N PHE A 51 -1.15 -4.05 5.51
CA PHE A 51 -2.42 -4.23 4.82
C PHE A 51 -2.22 -4.05 3.32
N ARG A 52 -3.16 -4.58 2.56
CA ARG A 52 -3.12 -4.46 1.10
C ARG A 52 -4.47 -3.99 0.56
N ILE A 53 -4.40 -3.18 -0.49
CA ILE A 53 -5.55 -2.75 -1.26
C ILE A 53 -5.38 -3.31 -2.66
N ARG A 54 -6.34 -4.12 -3.11
CA ARG A 54 -6.34 -4.67 -4.47
C ARG A 54 -6.81 -3.63 -5.46
N PHE A 55 -6.17 -3.58 -6.60
CA PHE A 55 -6.64 -2.80 -7.74
C PHE A 55 -6.14 -3.43 -9.03
N GLU A 56 -6.71 -3.00 -10.15
CA GLU A 56 -6.31 -3.48 -11.47
C GLU A 56 -5.84 -2.29 -12.29
N ASP A 57 -4.74 -2.47 -13.00
CA ASP A 57 -4.22 -1.48 -13.93
C ASP A 57 -3.74 -2.18 -15.19
N LYS A 58 -4.27 -1.76 -16.35
CA LYS A 58 -3.92 -2.34 -17.66
C LYS A 58 -4.05 -3.86 -17.66
N ARG A 59 -5.14 -4.37 -17.07
CA ARG A 59 -5.48 -5.80 -16.98
C ARG A 59 -4.55 -6.61 -16.08
N LYS A 60 -3.75 -5.95 -15.26
CA LYS A 60 -2.90 -6.62 -14.27
C LYS A 60 -3.38 -6.32 -12.87
N GLU A 61 -3.48 -7.35 -12.04
CA GLU A 61 -3.81 -7.17 -10.65
C GLU A 61 -2.59 -6.71 -9.88
N LYS A 62 -2.77 -5.65 -9.11
CA LYS A 62 -1.73 -5.04 -8.29
C LYS A 62 -2.22 -4.83 -6.86
N ARG A 63 -1.30 -4.54 -5.98
CA ARG A 63 -1.57 -4.29 -4.57
C ARG A 63 -0.88 -3.02 -4.11
N VAL A 64 -1.63 -2.16 -3.41
CA VAL A 64 -1.02 -1.10 -2.62
C VAL A 64 -0.78 -1.66 -1.22
N ILE A 65 0.44 -1.55 -0.76
CA ILE A 65 0.83 -2.04 0.57
C ILE A 65 0.98 -0.85 1.51
N TYR A 66 0.36 -0.93 2.68
CA TYR A 66 0.52 0.11 3.67
C TYR A 66 0.72 -0.48 5.07
N LEU A 67 1.34 0.32 5.92
CA LEU A 67 1.68 -0.02 7.30
C LEU A 67 0.93 0.91 8.24
N VAL A 68 0.22 0.33 9.20
CA VAL A 68 -0.45 1.11 10.24
C VAL A 68 0.47 1.20 11.45
N ASP A 69 0.85 2.43 11.76
CA ASP A 69 1.70 2.76 12.92
C ASP A 69 1.04 3.97 13.59
N LYS A 70 -0.01 3.67 14.34
CA LYS A 70 -0.93 4.67 14.91
C LYS A 70 -0.19 5.83 15.57
N PRO A 71 -0.53 7.09 15.28
CA PRO A 71 -1.68 7.57 14.48
C PRO A 71 -1.40 7.71 12.99
N LYS A 72 -0.30 7.12 12.50
CA LYS A 72 0.14 7.24 11.11
C LYS A 72 -0.17 5.99 10.30
N VAL A 73 -0.43 6.20 9.03
CA VAL A 73 -0.52 5.14 8.03
C VAL A 73 0.50 5.45 6.94
N LYS A 74 1.48 4.59 6.79
CA LYS A 74 2.54 4.78 5.81
C LYS A 74 2.22 3.96 4.57
N ILE A 75 2.06 4.63 3.43
CA ILE A 75 1.81 3.95 2.16
C ILE A 75 3.18 3.58 1.59
N LEU A 76 3.48 2.30 1.55
CA LEU A 76 4.83 1.83 1.27
C LEU A 76 5.14 1.68 -0.21
N CYS A 77 4.33 0.92 -0.93
CA CYS A 77 4.64 0.59 -2.32
C CYS A 77 3.45 -0.05 -3.03
N ILE A 78 3.59 -0.17 -4.36
CA ILE A 78 2.69 -0.93 -5.20
C ILE A 78 3.44 -2.19 -5.65
N LEU A 79 2.81 -3.35 -5.51
CA LEU A 79 3.37 -4.63 -5.95
C LEU A 79 2.42 -5.33 -6.91
N ASP A 80 2.97 -6.09 -7.84
CA ASP A 80 2.18 -6.97 -8.68
C ASP A 80 1.70 -8.16 -7.86
N ARG A 81 0.53 -8.69 -8.17
CA ARG A 81 -0.03 -9.85 -7.49
C ARG A 81 0.96 -11.02 -7.43
N ASP A 82 1.59 -11.32 -8.56
CA ASP A 82 2.47 -12.49 -8.67
C ASP A 82 3.77 -12.33 -7.87
N ASN A 83 4.11 -11.11 -7.51
CA ASN A 83 5.35 -10.81 -6.80
C ASN A 83 5.10 -10.29 -5.38
N GLU A 84 3.88 -10.44 -4.87
CA GLU A 84 3.50 -9.85 -3.59
C GLU A 84 4.44 -10.25 -2.44
N TYR A 85 4.68 -11.53 -2.26
CA TYR A 85 5.51 -11.99 -1.13
C TYR A 85 6.99 -11.65 -1.29
N LYS A 86 7.56 -11.97 -2.44
CA LYS A 86 8.97 -11.68 -2.72
C LYS A 86 9.24 -10.19 -2.73
N GLY A 87 8.41 -9.45 -3.44
CA GLY A 87 8.57 -8.00 -3.56
C GLY A 87 8.42 -7.29 -2.24
N LEU A 88 7.44 -7.70 -1.44
CA LEU A 88 7.20 -7.12 -0.13
C LEU A 88 8.38 -7.37 0.81
N ARG A 89 8.84 -8.61 0.88
CA ARG A 89 9.97 -8.96 1.74
C ARG A 89 11.23 -8.18 1.36
N LYS A 90 11.49 -8.09 0.05
CA LYS A 90 12.61 -7.33 -0.47
C LYS A 90 12.52 -5.86 -0.09
N PHE A 91 11.34 -5.28 -0.26
CA PHE A 91 11.08 -3.89 0.10
C PHE A 91 11.33 -3.65 1.59
N LEU A 92 10.75 -4.49 2.45
CA LEU A 92 10.87 -4.33 3.89
C LEU A 92 12.32 -4.42 4.36
N LYS A 93 13.11 -5.32 3.78
CA LYS A 93 14.53 -5.42 4.09
C LYS A 93 15.30 -4.19 3.61
N ARG A 94 15.04 -3.76 2.38
CA ARG A 94 15.76 -2.62 1.79
C ARG A 94 15.55 -1.33 2.57
N TYR A 95 14.35 -1.12 3.09
CA TYR A 95 14.00 0.09 3.83
C TYR A 95 14.02 -0.12 5.34
N GLU A 96 14.66 -1.19 5.80
CA GLU A 96 14.93 -1.45 7.21
C GLU A 96 13.71 -1.63 8.11
N TYR A 97 12.62 -2.18 7.55
CA TYR A 97 11.46 -2.55 8.34
C TYR A 97 11.59 -3.94 8.97
N LEU A 98 12.55 -4.73 8.50
CA LEU A 98 12.83 -6.06 9.03
C LEU A 98 14.23 -6.11 9.65
#